data_b26037a2a0e567a7194b707e096af6c8
#
_entry.id   b26037a2a0e567a7194b707e096af6c8
#
_cell.length_a   1.000
_cell.length_b   1.000
_cell.length_c   1.000
_cell.angle_alpha   90.00
_cell.angle_beta   90.00
_cell.angle_gamma   90.00
#
_symmetry.space_group_name_H-M   'P 1'
#
loop_
_entity.id
_entity.type
_entity.pdbx_description
1 polymer ?
#
loop_
_entity_poly.entity_id
_entity_poly.type
_entity_poly.pdbx_seq_one_letter_code
_entity_poly.pdbx_strand_id
1 'polypeptide(L)'
;MTTSIHVTGMSVDTDALQLSGRIARPCTDSRGLVLALHGGTYDSGYYDLGPDSLLELGAFLGYTVVALDRPGYGRTTDCDREFLSFSAQTQILAATVDKVADDLALTDRVVLVGHSIGGMLALRVASETTTALQGVEVSGMGSLWQPGLREMWASMISDAPDLVLPAQDHAHVMFGPADTYADAQVERNAQLLRPLPTPELVDAVQWSTALPSAAAKITVPVSLTLAEHDNIWQSSAEARAALAGQFTSAPTVRMDQFSHAGHSIELHHGARAYVLRQLAFVEECLVP
;
A
#
# COMPACT_ATOMS: atom_id res chain seq x y z
N MET A 1 26.36 -20.46 5.67
CA MET A 1 26.52 -19.00 5.45
C MET A 1 25.11 -18.43 5.44
N THR A 2 24.76 -17.64 6.45
CA THR A 2 23.48 -16.90 6.45
C THR A 2 23.62 -15.77 5.45
N THR A 3 23.00 -15.91 4.28
CA THR A 3 22.93 -14.85 3.28
C THR A 3 22.01 -13.76 3.85
N SER A 4 22.58 -12.62 4.22
CA SER A 4 21.78 -11.47 4.67
C SER A 4 21.18 -10.77 3.44
N ILE A 5 19.89 -10.53 3.46
CA ILE A 5 19.23 -9.64 2.51
C ILE A 5 19.64 -8.19 2.85
N HIS A 6 19.90 -7.39 1.84
CA HIS A 6 20.23 -5.98 2.00
C HIS A 6 19.17 -5.12 1.34
N VAL A 7 18.54 -4.26 2.14
CA VAL A 7 17.67 -3.20 1.64
C VAL A 7 18.52 -2.01 1.29
N THR A 8 18.36 -1.48 0.08
CA THR A 8 19.11 -0.30 -0.41
C THR A 8 18.16 0.75 -0.94
N GLY A 9 18.57 2.01 -0.89
CA GLY A 9 17.86 3.10 -1.55
C GLY A 9 17.91 2.96 -3.07
N MET A 10 16.85 3.40 -3.74
CA MET A 10 16.78 3.48 -5.19
C MET A 10 16.15 4.78 -5.66
N SER A 11 16.28 5.08 -6.93
CA SER A 11 15.52 6.13 -7.62
C SER A 11 15.12 5.67 -9.00
N VAL A 12 13.98 6.15 -9.46
CA VAL A 12 13.43 5.87 -10.78
C VAL A 12 13.06 7.19 -11.44
N ASP A 13 13.62 7.42 -12.62
CA ASP A 13 13.30 8.60 -13.43
C ASP A 13 12.15 8.26 -14.38
N THR A 14 11.06 9.00 -14.28
CA THR A 14 9.97 9.02 -15.26
C THR A 14 9.97 10.35 -16.01
N ASP A 15 9.18 10.46 -17.07
CA ASP A 15 9.06 11.73 -17.81
C ASP A 15 8.50 12.88 -16.94
N ALA A 16 7.75 12.54 -15.88
CA ALA A 16 7.11 13.51 -14.99
C ALA A 16 7.96 13.85 -13.75
N LEU A 17 8.46 12.83 -13.06
CA LEU A 17 9.15 12.97 -11.76
C LEU A 17 10.23 11.89 -11.59
N GLN A 18 11.25 12.22 -10.80
CA GLN A 18 12.12 11.21 -10.22
C GLN A 18 11.55 10.74 -8.87
N LEU A 19 11.15 9.49 -8.78
CA LEU A 19 10.70 8.90 -7.51
C LEU A 19 11.86 8.22 -6.80
N SER A 20 11.90 8.34 -5.48
CA SER A 20 12.76 7.54 -4.60
C SER A 20 12.05 6.29 -4.10
N GLY A 21 12.80 5.44 -3.43
CA GLY A 21 12.26 4.24 -2.80
C GLY A 21 13.34 3.36 -2.20
N ARG A 22 12.93 2.14 -1.86
CA ARG A 22 13.78 1.09 -1.32
C ARG A 22 13.64 -0.17 -2.16
N ILE A 23 14.73 -0.90 -2.29
CA ILE A 23 14.75 -2.17 -3.03
C ILE A 23 15.49 -3.23 -2.23
N ALA A 24 14.92 -4.43 -2.22
CA ALA A 24 15.58 -5.64 -1.75
C ALA A 24 15.58 -6.67 -2.88
N ARG A 25 16.72 -7.32 -3.09
CA ARG A 25 16.91 -8.32 -4.14
C ARG A 25 17.19 -9.69 -3.53
N PRO A 26 16.69 -10.77 -4.14
CA PRO A 26 17.07 -12.12 -3.74
C PRO A 26 18.56 -12.39 -4.07
N CYS A 27 19.10 -13.41 -3.44
CA CYS A 27 20.49 -13.86 -3.71
C CYS A 27 20.60 -14.74 -4.96
N THR A 28 19.48 -15.05 -5.60
CA THR A 28 19.36 -15.83 -6.84
C THR A 28 18.63 -15.01 -7.88
N ASP A 29 18.37 -15.57 -9.05
CA ASP A 29 17.51 -14.94 -10.05
C ASP A 29 16.12 -14.67 -9.45
N SER A 30 15.59 -13.51 -9.76
CA SER A 30 14.30 -13.08 -9.21
C SER A 30 13.15 -13.85 -9.85
N ARG A 31 12.21 -14.32 -9.02
CA ARG A 31 10.99 -15.03 -9.45
C ARG A 31 9.91 -14.07 -9.94
N GLY A 32 9.98 -12.82 -9.55
CA GLY A 32 9.05 -11.76 -9.94
C GLY A 32 9.31 -10.46 -9.18
N LEU A 33 8.58 -9.43 -9.55
CA LEU A 33 8.62 -8.11 -8.94
C LEU A 33 7.39 -7.92 -8.05
N VAL A 34 7.63 -7.61 -6.78
CA VAL A 34 6.62 -7.10 -5.84
C VAL A 34 6.86 -5.60 -5.70
N LEU A 35 5.92 -4.78 -6.15
CA LEU A 35 6.01 -3.35 -6.02
C LEU A 35 5.01 -2.85 -5.00
N ALA A 36 5.50 -2.19 -3.94
CA ALA A 36 4.72 -1.81 -2.78
C ALA A 36 4.49 -0.29 -2.70
N LEU A 37 3.25 0.12 -2.43
CA LEU A 37 2.80 1.50 -2.30
C LEU A 37 2.30 1.75 -0.87
N HIS A 38 2.99 2.62 -0.13
CA HIS A 38 2.68 2.96 1.25
C HIS A 38 1.38 3.76 1.41
N GLY A 39 0.81 3.76 2.61
CA GLY A 39 -0.35 4.57 2.98
C GLY A 39 -0.07 6.07 3.05
N GLY A 40 -1.09 6.86 3.29
CA GLY A 40 -0.93 8.27 3.65
C GLY A 40 -0.11 8.41 4.93
N THR A 41 0.61 9.53 5.07
CA THR A 41 1.48 9.82 6.23
C THR A 41 2.72 8.93 6.39
N TYR A 42 3.03 8.03 5.46
CA TYR A 42 4.22 7.18 5.46
C TYR A 42 5.08 7.41 4.22
N ASP A 43 6.23 6.78 4.17
CA ASP A 43 7.07 6.63 3.00
C ASP A 43 7.43 5.14 2.78
N SER A 44 8.35 4.83 1.87
CA SER A 44 8.79 3.46 1.59
C SER A 44 9.34 2.72 2.82
N GLY A 45 9.73 3.45 3.87
CA GLY A 45 10.16 2.88 5.16
C GLY A 45 9.07 2.06 5.87
N TYR A 46 7.79 2.25 5.52
CA TYR A 46 6.70 1.41 6.02
C TYR A 46 6.86 -0.07 5.69
N TYR A 47 7.53 -0.39 4.59
CA TYR A 47 7.82 -1.76 4.17
C TYR A 47 9.22 -2.26 4.56
N ASP A 48 9.96 -1.45 5.37
CA ASP A 48 11.31 -1.75 5.86
C ASP A 48 11.34 -1.80 7.40
N LEU A 49 10.53 -2.66 7.98
CA LEU A 49 10.35 -2.78 9.43
C LEU A 49 11.24 -3.85 10.07
N GLY A 50 12.30 -4.25 9.39
CA GLY A 50 13.26 -5.27 9.82
C GLY A 50 13.02 -6.63 9.17
N PRO A 51 13.57 -7.72 9.73
CA PRO A 51 13.68 -9.01 9.03
C PRO A 51 12.33 -9.68 8.70
N ASP A 52 11.25 -9.23 9.30
CA ASP A 52 9.90 -9.71 9.03
C ASP A 52 9.11 -8.77 8.09
N SER A 53 9.77 -7.75 7.53
CA SER A 53 9.17 -6.80 6.60
C SER A 53 8.93 -7.40 5.21
N LEU A 54 8.06 -6.77 4.44
CA LEU A 54 7.80 -7.18 3.05
C LEU A 54 9.07 -7.17 2.19
N LEU A 55 9.93 -6.15 2.36
CA LEU A 55 11.19 -6.04 1.63
C LEU A 55 12.12 -7.22 1.92
N GLU A 56 12.39 -7.52 3.19
CA GLU A 56 13.35 -8.56 3.54
C GLU A 56 12.79 -9.97 3.35
N LEU A 57 11.56 -10.25 3.79
CA LEU A 57 10.93 -11.57 3.61
C LEU A 57 10.67 -11.86 2.13
N GLY A 58 10.21 -10.90 1.34
CA GLY A 58 9.99 -11.10 -0.08
C GLY A 58 11.29 -11.43 -0.81
N ALA A 59 12.38 -10.70 -0.53
CA ALA A 59 13.68 -10.99 -1.11
C ALA A 59 14.23 -12.34 -0.64
N PHE A 60 14.03 -12.71 0.64
CA PHE A 60 14.41 -14.03 1.16
C PHE A 60 13.68 -15.18 0.43
N LEU A 61 12.41 -14.97 0.05
CA LEU A 61 11.60 -15.95 -0.69
C LEU A 61 11.82 -15.92 -2.21
N GLY A 62 12.75 -15.10 -2.71
CA GLY A 62 13.17 -15.12 -4.09
C GLY A 62 12.54 -14.05 -4.99
N TYR A 63 11.88 -13.04 -4.43
CA TYR A 63 11.31 -11.91 -5.18
C TYR A 63 12.22 -10.69 -5.14
N THR A 64 12.23 -9.90 -6.20
CA THR A 64 12.67 -8.51 -6.08
C THR A 64 11.51 -7.70 -5.51
N VAL A 65 11.74 -7.03 -4.39
CA VAL A 65 10.73 -6.18 -3.76
C VAL A 65 11.16 -4.72 -3.84
N VAL A 66 10.28 -3.89 -4.36
CA VAL A 66 10.47 -2.44 -4.46
C VAL A 66 9.36 -1.76 -3.68
N ALA A 67 9.71 -0.92 -2.71
CA ALA A 67 8.79 -0.01 -2.04
C ALA A 67 9.06 1.41 -2.54
N LEU A 68 8.08 2.04 -3.20
CA LEU A 68 8.22 3.38 -3.75
C LEU A 68 7.80 4.44 -2.72
N ASP A 69 8.51 5.56 -2.73
CA ASP A 69 8.00 6.82 -2.18
C ASP A 69 7.09 7.44 -3.24
N ARG A 70 5.81 7.58 -2.91
CA ARG A 70 4.82 8.17 -3.83
C ARG A 70 5.06 9.67 -4.03
N PRO A 71 4.53 10.32 -5.09
CA PRO A 71 4.60 11.77 -5.23
C PRO A 71 4.18 12.51 -3.95
N GLY A 72 4.94 13.51 -3.53
CA GLY A 72 4.78 14.21 -2.25
C GLY A 72 5.52 13.58 -1.07
N TYR A 73 6.23 12.46 -1.28
CA TYR A 73 6.98 11.75 -0.24
C TYR A 73 8.43 11.49 -0.67
N GLY A 74 9.28 11.11 0.27
CA GLY A 74 10.69 10.82 0.01
C GLY A 74 11.41 12.04 -0.59
N ARG A 75 11.96 11.90 -1.80
CA ARG A 75 12.66 12.98 -2.49
C ARG A 75 11.75 13.90 -3.30
N THR A 76 10.45 13.61 -3.37
CA THR A 76 9.47 14.39 -4.13
C THR A 76 8.54 15.20 -3.24
N THR A 77 8.96 15.52 -2.00
CA THR A 77 8.16 16.33 -1.05
C THR A 77 7.84 17.72 -1.59
N ASP A 78 8.72 18.30 -2.38
CA ASP A 78 8.58 19.65 -2.96
C ASP A 78 8.08 19.62 -4.42
N CYS A 79 7.44 18.53 -4.87
CA CYS A 79 6.88 18.46 -6.21
C CYS A 79 5.62 19.33 -6.37
N ASP A 80 5.31 19.69 -7.61
CA ASP A 80 4.14 20.51 -7.91
C ASP A 80 2.83 19.83 -7.45
N ARG A 81 1.90 20.64 -6.92
CA ARG A 81 0.61 20.15 -6.41
C ARG A 81 -0.20 19.36 -7.43
N GLU A 82 -0.01 19.63 -8.72
CA GLU A 82 -0.72 18.90 -9.79
C GLU A 82 -0.39 17.40 -9.79
N PHE A 83 0.80 16.99 -9.31
CA PHE A 83 1.21 15.59 -9.22
C PHE A 83 0.63 14.84 -8.00
N LEU A 84 -0.01 15.55 -7.06
CA LEU A 84 -0.45 15.01 -5.79
C LEU A 84 -1.89 14.45 -5.79
N SER A 85 -2.68 14.72 -6.84
CA SER A 85 -4.02 14.13 -6.99
C SER A 85 -3.93 12.63 -7.29
N PHE A 86 -4.94 11.86 -6.92
CA PHE A 86 -4.99 10.43 -7.26
C PHE A 86 -4.89 10.19 -8.77
N SER A 87 -5.48 11.03 -9.59
CA SER A 87 -5.41 10.91 -11.04
C SER A 87 -3.97 11.03 -11.56
N ALA A 88 -3.25 12.05 -11.12
CA ALA A 88 -1.85 12.26 -11.52
C ALA A 88 -0.95 11.17 -10.94
N GLN A 89 -1.08 10.85 -9.65
CA GLN A 89 -0.32 9.77 -9.02
C GLN A 89 -0.54 8.43 -9.75
N THR A 90 -1.77 8.11 -10.17
CA THR A 90 -2.06 6.87 -10.91
C THR A 90 -1.22 6.75 -12.17
N GLN A 91 -1.13 7.81 -12.98
CA GLN A 91 -0.35 7.81 -14.22
C GLN A 91 1.17 7.74 -13.95
N ILE A 92 1.66 8.52 -12.98
CA ILE A 92 3.07 8.52 -12.60
C ILE A 92 3.47 7.15 -12.05
N LEU A 93 2.66 6.56 -11.17
CA LEU A 93 2.93 5.25 -10.59
C LEU A 93 2.89 4.13 -11.63
N ALA A 94 1.95 4.17 -12.58
CA ALA A 94 1.90 3.23 -13.70
C ALA A 94 3.19 3.27 -14.52
N ALA A 95 3.60 4.46 -14.97
CA ALA A 95 4.85 4.65 -15.71
C ALA A 95 6.08 4.20 -14.89
N THR A 96 6.05 4.42 -13.57
CA THR A 96 7.13 3.97 -12.68
C THR A 96 7.17 2.45 -12.57
N VAL A 97 6.01 1.79 -12.43
CA VAL A 97 5.91 0.33 -12.39
C VAL A 97 6.45 -0.29 -13.67
N ASP A 98 6.00 0.21 -14.82
CA ASP A 98 6.46 -0.27 -16.14
C ASP A 98 7.98 -0.10 -16.28
N LYS A 99 8.49 1.09 -15.93
CA LYS A 99 9.94 1.38 -15.98
C LYS A 99 10.77 0.46 -15.07
N VAL A 100 10.31 0.24 -13.84
CA VAL A 100 11.02 -0.66 -12.90
C VAL A 100 10.99 -2.11 -13.41
N ALA A 101 9.85 -2.56 -13.94
CA ALA A 101 9.71 -3.89 -14.50
C ALA A 101 10.64 -4.09 -15.72
N ASP A 102 10.73 -3.10 -16.60
CA ASP A 102 11.64 -3.10 -17.77
C ASP A 102 13.11 -3.13 -17.34
N ASP A 103 13.51 -2.23 -16.43
CA ASP A 103 14.90 -2.14 -15.94
C ASP A 103 15.38 -3.43 -15.24
N LEU A 104 14.43 -4.20 -14.69
CA LEU A 104 14.69 -5.47 -14.01
C LEU A 104 14.44 -6.70 -14.90
N ALA A 105 13.95 -6.53 -16.12
CA ALA A 105 13.53 -7.60 -17.04
C ALA A 105 12.47 -8.55 -16.41
N LEU A 106 11.47 -7.98 -15.72
CA LEU A 106 10.39 -8.68 -15.02
C LEU A 106 8.99 -8.20 -15.46
N THR A 107 8.83 -7.75 -16.69
CA THR A 107 7.61 -7.13 -17.23
C THR A 107 6.36 -8.00 -17.21
N ASP A 108 6.51 -9.31 -17.22
CA ASP A 108 5.43 -10.31 -17.18
C ASP A 108 5.19 -10.91 -15.78
N ARG A 109 5.83 -10.38 -14.75
CA ARG A 109 5.85 -10.96 -13.39
C ARG A 109 5.72 -9.89 -12.30
N VAL A 110 4.78 -8.97 -12.46
CA VAL A 110 4.58 -7.84 -11.53
C VAL A 110 3.33 -8.05 -10.70
N VAL A 111 3.45 -7.96 -9.38
CA VAL A 111 2.33 -7.90 -8.45
C VAL A 111 2.43 -6.60 -7.65
N LEU A 112 1.34 -5.84 -7.61
CA LEU A 112 1.25 -4.65 -6.77
C LEU A 112 0.79 -5.03 -5.37
N VAL A 113 1.43 -4.40 -4.37
CA VAL A 113 1.01 -4.44 -2.97
C VAL A 113 0.73 -3.01 -2.52
N GLY A 114 -0.41 -2.77 -1.87
CA GLY A 114 -0.74 -1.42 -1.41
C GLY A 114 -1.37 -1.41 -0.02
N HIS A 115 -0.97 -0.43 0.79
CA HIS A 115 -1.59 -0.20 2.10
C HIS A 115 -2.37 1.12 2.10
N SER A 116 -3.60 1.10 2.62
CA SER A 116 -4.43 2.31 2.80
C SER A 116 -4.53 3.14 1.50
N ILE A 117 -4.13 4.41 1.48
CA ILE A 117 -4.10 5.25 0.27
C ILE A 117 -3.24 4.60 -0.83
N GLY A 118 -2.12 3.95 -0.49
CA GLY A 118 -1.33 3.18 -1.45
C GLY A 118 -2.11 2.01 -2.07
N GLY A 119 -3.01 1.39 -1.29
CA GLY A 119 -3.96 0.37 -1.79
C GLY A 119 -4.99 0.96 -2.77
N MET A 120 -5.54 2.15 -2.45
CA MET A 120 -6.44 2.85 -3.37
C MET A 120 -5.76 3.14 -4.71
N LEU A 121 -4.52 3.63 -4.67
CA LEU A 121 -3.72 3.91 -5.86
C LEU A 121 -3.31 2.64 -6.61
N ALA A 122 -2.97 1.55 -5.92
CA ALA A 122 -2.68 0.26 -6.57
C ALA A 122 -3.90 -0.26 -7.37
N LEU A 123 -5.11 -0.16 -6.81
CA LEU A 123 -6.34 -0.50 -7.51
C LEU A 123 -6.61 0.42 -8.71
N ARG A 124 -6.30 1.71 -8.59
CA ARG A 124 -6.43 2.65 -9.71
C ARG A 124 -5.44 2.35 -10.83
N VAL A 125 -4.18 2.06 -10.51
CA VAL A 125 -3.19 1.61 -11.51
C VAL A 125 -3.73 0.37 -12.23
N ALA A 126 -4.21 -0.63 -11.50
CA ALA A 126 -4.74 -1.86 -12.09
C ALA A 126 -6.01 -1.66 -12.95
N SER A 127 -6.82 -0.62 -12.67
CA SER A 127 -8.11 -0.39 -13.34
C SER A 127 -8.09 0.67 -14.45
N GLU A 128 -7.12 1.59 -14.41
CA GLU A 128 -7.11 2.80 -15.25
C GLU A 128 -5.93 2.85 -16.21
N THR A 129 -4.98 1.91 -16.11
CA THR A 129 -3.75 1.89 -16.92
C THR A 129 -3.60 0.58 -17.68
N THR A 130 -2.61 0.53 -18.57
CA THR A 130 -2.28 -0.67 -19.37
C THR A 130 -1.08 -1.44 -18.80
N THR A 131 -0.64 -1.09 -17.58
CA THR A 131 0.45 -1.79 -16.89
C THR A 131 0.14 -3.28 -16.77
N ALA A 132 1.06 -4.13 -17.20
CA ALA A 132 0.90 -5.58 -17.17
C ALA A 132 1.09 -6.12 -15.75
N LEU A 133 0.00 -6.39 -15.05
CA LEU A 133 0.01 -6.92 -13.69
C LEU A 133 -0.46 -8.37 -13.67
N GLN A 134 0.12 -9.17 -12.77
CA GLN A 134 -0.32 -10.52 -12.47
C GLN A 134 -1.29 -10.59 -11.29
N GLY A 135 -1.34 -9.56 -10.45
CA GLY A 135 -2.27 -9.45 -9.33
C GLY A 135 -2.10 -8.17 -8.54
N VAL A 136 -3.07 -7.88 -7.67
CA VAL A 136 -3.05 -6.74 -6.76
C VAL A 136 -3.46 -7.20 -5.36
N GLU A 137 -2.60 -6.95 -4.37
CA GLU A 137 -2.88 -7.17 -2.96
C GLU A 137 -3.02 -5.82 -2.25
N VAL A 138 -4.10 -5.62 -1.50
CA VAL A 138 -4.31 -4.38 -0.76
C VAL A 138 -4.80 -4.61 0.66
N SER A 139 -4.31 -3.81 1.59
CA SER A 139 -4.74 -3.78 2.99
C SER A 139 -5.18 -2.40 3.44
N GLY A 140 -5.94 -2.35 4.52
CA GLY A 140 -6.35 -1.10 5.15
C GLY A 140 -7.14 -0.18 4.21
N MET A 141 -7.85 -0.74 3.23
CA MET A 141 -8.70 -0.04 2.29
C MET A 141 -10.08 -0.71 2.24
N GLY A 142 -11.13 0.06 2.53
CA GLY A 142 -12.50 -0.44 2.60
C GLY A 142 -13.47 0.36 1.74
N SER A 143 -14.73 -0.08 1.71
CA SER A 143 -15.83 0.62 1.05
C SER A 143 -16.74 1.39 2.02
N LEU A 144 -16.76 0.98 3.29
CA LEU A 144 -17.61 1.55 4.34
C LEU A 144 -16.75 2.15 5.45
N TRP A 145 -16.82 3.45 5.61
CA TRP A 145 -16.15 4.17 6.69
C TRP A 145 -16.70 3.79 8.07
N GLN A 146 -15.87 3.85 9.10
CA GLN A 146 -16.39 3.90 10.46
C GLN A 146 -17.28 5.15 10.63
N PRO A 147 -18.34 5.07 11.45
CA PRO A 147 -19.28 6.18 11.62
C PRO A 147 -18.60 7.50 12.00
N GLY A 148 -18.89 8.57 11.26
CA GLY A 148 -18.36 9.91 11.51
C GLY A 148 -16.91 10.16 11.07
N LEU A 149 -16.18 9.11 10.69
CA LEU A 149 -14.75 9.25 10.40
C LEU A 149 -14.49 9.96 9.08
N ARG A 150 -15.31 9.69 8.06
CA ARG A 150 -15.21 10.38 6.78
C ARG A 150 -15.39 11.89 6.94
N GLU A 151 -16.40 12.29 7.71
CA GLU A 151 -16.71 13.70 8.01
C GLU A 151 -15.57 14.34 8.81
N MET A 152 -14.99 13.61 9.75
CA MET A 152 -13.82 14.06 10.51
C MET A 152 -12.64 14.35 9.57
N TRP A 153 -12.26 13.40 8.70
CA TRP A 153 -11.18 13.60 7.73
C TRP A 153 -11.48 14.74 6.75
N ALA A 154 -12.72 14.84 6.27
CA ALA A 154 -13.15 15.93 5.40
C ALA A 154 -13.04 17.32 6.06
N SER A 155 -13.28 17.39 7.36
CA SER A 155 -13.15 18.64 8.13
C SER A 155 -11.71 19.12 8.31
N MET A 156 -10.72 18.24 8.10
CA MET A 156 -9.29 18.58 8.17
C MET A 156 -8.75 19.16 6.85
N ILE A 157 -9.53 19.08 5.77
CA ILE A 157 -9.15 19.68 4.48
C ILE A 157 -9.15 21.20 4.61
N SER A 158 -8.02 21.81 4.26
CA SER A 158 -7.80 23.26 4.35
C SER A 158 -6.98 23.75 3.16
N ASP A 159 -6.69 25.05 3.12
CA ASP A 159 -5.79 25.64 2.10
C ASP A 159 -4.31 25.33 2.36
N ALA A 160 -3.97 24.72 3.50
CA ALA A 160 -2.59 24.28 3.76
C ALA A 160 -2.16 23.24 2.74
N PRO A 161 -0.87 23.23 2.31
CA PRO A 161 -0.38 22.26 1.33
C PRO A 161 -0.48 20.83 1.85
N ASP A 162 -0.27 20.65 3.15
CA ASP A 162 -0.20 19.35 3.80
C ASP A 162 -0.95 19.37 5.14
N LEU A 163 -1.47 18.21 5.52
CA LEU A 163 -1.96 17.92 6.86
C LEU A 163 -0.85 17.26 7.68
N VAL A 164 -0.50 17.85 8.81
CA VAL A 164 0.41 17.24 9.79
C VAL A 164 -0.42 16.71 10.96
N LEU A 165 -0.40 15.39 11.12
CA LEU A 165 -1.09 14.74 12.25
C LEU A 165 -0.14 14.61 13.45
N PRO A 166 -0.55 14.99 14.66
CA PRO A 166 0.18 14.67 15.88
C PRO A 166 0.36 13.15 15.99
N ALA A 167 1.55 12.70 16.41
CA ALA A 167 1.87 11.26 16.46
C ALA A 167 0.89 10.45 17.33
N GLN A 168 0.38 11.03 18.40
CA GLN A 168 -0.61 10.39 19.28
C GLN A 168 -1.96 10.19 18.57
N ASP A 169 -2.45 11.21 17.85
CA ASP A 169 -3.72 11.15 17.14
C ASP A 169 -3.62 10.15 15.98
N HIS A 170 -2.48 10.16 15.27
CA HIS A 170 -2.19 9.17 14.24
C HIS A 170 -2.17 7.74 14.80
N ALA A 171 -1.46 7.51 15.91
CA ALA A 171 -1.40 6.21 16.55
C ALA A 171 -2.79 5.71 16.97
N HIS A 172 -3.65 6.60 17.49
CA HIS A 172 -5.03 6.25 17.84
C HIS A 172 -5.84 5.68 16.65
N VAL A 173 -5.57 6.17 15.45
CA VAL A 173 -6.25 5.69 14.23
C VAL A 173 -5.63 4.40 13.70
N MET A 174 -4.30 4.26 13.79
CA MET A 174 -3.55 3.16 13.14
C MET A 174 -3.47 1.88 13.95
N PHE A 175 -3.51 1.98 15.29
CA PHE A 175 -3.36 0.82 16.15
C PHE A 175 -4.71 0.27 16.64
N GLY A 176 -4.72 -1.03 16.92
CA GLY A 176 -5.82 -1.73 17.59
C GLY A 176 -5.70 -1.64 19.12
N PRO A 177 -6.32 -2.58 19.86
CA PRO A 177 -6.16 -2.71 21.30
C PRO A 177 -4.69 -2.86 21.73
N ALA A 178 -4.34 -2.34 22.91
CA ALA A 178 -2.96 -2.26 23.38
C ALA A 178 -2.24 -3.62 23.55
N ASP A 179 -2.97 -4.72 23.64
CA ASP A 179 -2.43 -6.08 23.68
C ASP A 179 -2.08 -6.67 22.30
N THR A 180 -2.35 -5.92 21.22
CA THR A 180 -2.09 -6.38 19.84
C THR A 180 -0.74 -5.91 19.27
N TYR A 181 -0.01 -5.04 19.96
CA TYR A 181 1.27 -4.48 19.54
C TYR A 181 2.19 -4.21 20.74
N ALA A 182 3.48 -4.06 20.49
CA ALA A 182 4.45 -3.63 21.49
C ALA A 182 4.59 -2.10 21.52
N ASP A 183 4.83 -1.51 22.69
CA ASP A 183 5.01 -0.04 22.86
C ASP A 183 6.06 0.54 21.91
N ALA A 184 7.15 -0.20 21.64
CA ALA A 184 8.18 0.20 20.69
C ALA A 184 7.65 0.40 19.26
N GLN A 185 6.52 -0.20 18.89
CA GLN A 185 5.91 0.03 17.58
C GLN A 185 5.21 1.39 17.49
N VAL A 186 4.72 1.93 18.60
CA VAL A 186 4.17 3.30 18.65
C VAL A 186 5.28 4.32 18.42
N GLU A 187 6.45 4.11 19.04
CA GLU A 187 7.63 4.96 18.82
C GLU A 187 8.12 4.85 17.37
N ARG A 188 8.15 3.64 16.81
CA ARG A 188 8.51 3.39 15.42
C ARG A 188 7.54 4.08 14.46
N ASN A 189 6.23 3.95 14.71
CA ASN A 189 5.20 4.67 13.94
C ASN A 189 5.46 6.17 13.92
N ALA A 190 5.76 6.77 15.07
CA ALA A 190 6.05 8.21 15.17
C ALA A 190 7.27 8.64 14.33
N GLN A 191 8.28 7.78 14.21
CA GLN A 191 9.47 8.04 13.38
C GLN A 191 9.18 7.94 11.87
N LEU A 192 8.19 7.13 11.48
CA LEU A 192 7.77 6.94 10.08
C LEU A 192 6.87 8.06 9.57
N LEU A 193 6.33 8.91 10.46
CA LEU A 193 5.34 9.91 10.05
C LEU A 193 5.90 10.93 9.08
N ARG A 194 5.07 11.23 8.08
CA ARG A 194 5.26 12.28 7.07
C ARG A 194 4.00 13.14 6.98
N PRO A 195 4.11 14.39 6.55
CA PRO A 195 2.93 15.18 6.20
C PRO A 195 2.11 14.47 5.13
N LEU A 196 0.78 14.59 5.20
CA LEU A 196 -0.16 14.08 4.21
C LEU A 196 -0.52 15.21 3.24
N PRO A 197 -0.18 15.11 1.95
CA PRO A 197 -0.56 16.13 0.97
C PRO A 197 -2.07 16.38 0.93
N THR A 198 -2.50 17.63 1.03
CA THR A 198 -3.93 17.97 1.04
C THR A 198 -4.68 17.50 -0.21
N PRO A 199 -4.13 17.57 -1.45
CA PRO A 199 -4.81 17.00 -2.62
C PRO A 199 -5.07 15.51 -2.52
N GLU A 200 -4.15 14.75 -1.91
CA GLU A 200 -4.31 13.33 -1.67
C GLU A 200 -5.45 13.04 -0.67
N LEU A 201 -5.54 13.83 0.42
CA LEU A 201 -6.64 13.71 1.38
C LEU A 201 -7.99 13.99 0.75
N VAL A 202 -8.09 15.01 -0.13
CA VAL A 202 -9.33 15.34 -0.86
C VAL A 202 -9.83 14.13 -1.64
N ASP A 203 -8.95 13.45 -2.37
CA ASP A 203 -9.32 12.26 -3.14
C ASP A 203 -9.62 11.05 -2.23
N ALA A 204 -8.85 10.86 -1.16
CA ALA A 204 -9.04 9.75 -0.22
C ALA A 204 -10.42 9.77 0.46
N VAL A 205 -10.93 10.93 0.88
CA VAL A 205 -12.28 11.03 1.48
C VAL A 205 -13.41 10.77 0.49
N GLN A 206 -13.14 10.78 -0.83
CA GLN A 206 -14.09 10.43 -1.88
C GLN A 206 -13.99 8.96 -2.31
N TRP A 207 -13.07 8.19 -1.74
CA TRP A 207 -12.75 6.85 -2.17
C TRP A 207 -13.96 5.92 -2.24
N SER A 208 -14.83 5.88 -1.23
CA SER A 208 -16.01 5.01 -1.23
C SER A 208 -16.94 5.26 -2.42
N THR A 209 -16.94 6.48 -2.98
CA THR A 209 -17.71 6.84 -4.18
C THR A 209 -16.99 6.43 -5.46
N ALA A 210 -15.66 6.49 -5.48
CA ALA A 210 -14.84 6.16 -6.65
C ALA A 210 -14.61 4.66 -6.82
N LEU A 211 -14.52 3.92 -5.73
CA LEU A 211 -14.17 2.49 -5.68
C LEU A 211 -15.03 1.61 -6.60
N PRO A 212 -16.37 1.69 -6.64
CA PRO A 212 -17.17 0.77 -7.49
C PRO A 212 -16.77 0.82 -8.97
N SER A 213 -16.48 2.02 -9.47
CA SER A 213 -16.06 2.20 -10.87
C SER A 213 -14.65 1.67 -11.14
N ALA A 214 -13.74 1.78 -10.19
CA ALA A 214 -12.39 1.23 -10.32
C ALA A 214 -12.41 -0.30 -10.19
N ALA A 215 -13.02 -0.83 -9.14
CA ALA A 215 -13.07 -2.25 -8.84
C ALA A 215 -13.68 -3.09 -9.99
N ALA A 216 -14.75 -2.60 -10.61
CA ALA A 216 -15.41 -3.30 -11.71
C ALA A 216 -14.54 -3.46 -12.98
N LYS A 217 -13.46 -2.70 -13.13
CA LYS A 217 -12.57 -2.74 -14.29
C LYS A 217 -11.34 -3.63 -14.09
N ILE A 218 -11.07 -4.07 -12.88
CA ILE A 218 -9.88 -4.87 -12.57
C ILE A 218 -10.08 -6.30 -13.09
N THR A 219 -9.17 -6.75 -13.93
CA THR A 219 -9.22 -8.05 -14.63
C THR A 219 -8.14 -9.02 -14.18
N VAL A 220 -7.39 -8.68 -13.16
CA VAL A 220 -6.36 -9.53 -12.52
C VAL A 220 -6.86 -10.05 -11.17
N PRO A 221 -6.26 -11.12 -10.61
CA PRO A 221 -6.52 -11.56 -9.24
C PRO A 221 -6.37 -10.43 -8.22
N VAL A 222 -7.28 -10.37 -7.23
CA VAL A 222 -7.28 -9.37 -6.17
C VAL A 222 -7.28 -10.05 -4.81
N SER A 223 -6.40 -9.60 -3.91
CA SER A 223 -6.42 -9.93 -2.49
C SER A 223 -6.71 -8.68 -1.67
N LEU A 224 -7.66 -8.78 -0.75
CA LEU A 224 -8.12 -7.68 0.09
C LEU A 224 -8.00 -8.11 1.56
N THR A 225 -7.36 -7.28 2.38
CA THR A 225 -7.27 -7.55 3.82
C THR A 225 -7.71 -6.34 4.63
N LEU A 226 -8.69 -6.53 5.52
CA LEU A 226 -9.05 -5.56 6.54
C LEU A 226 -8.64 -6.07 7.92
N ALA A 227 -8.14 -5.17 8.76
CA ALA A 227 -7.85 -5.52 10.15
C ALA A 227 -9.14 -5.66 10.96
N GLU A 228 -9.12 -6.54 11.97
CA GLU A 228 -10.27 -6.74 12.87
C GLU A 228 -10.65 -5.46 13.61
N HIS A 229 -9.64 -4.71 14.07
CA HIS A 229 -9.78 -3.46 14.81
C HIS A 229 -9.41 -2.24 13.94
N ASP A 230 -9.82 -2.25 12.67
CA ASP A 230 -9.59 -1.11 11.80
C ASP A 230 -10.44 0.08 12.26
N ASN A 231 -9.78 1.19 12.65
CA ASN A 231 -10.47 2.38 13.13
C ASN A 231 -10.92 3.30 11.98
N ILE A 232 -10.55 3.00 10.72
CA ILE A 232 -10.95 3.77 9.53
C ILE A 232 -12.11 3.10 8.81
N TRP A 233 -12.03 1.79 8.62
CA TRP A 233 -12.97 1.03 7.80
C TRP A 233 -13.74 0.00 8.61
N GLN A 234 -15.03 -0.15 8.30
CA GLN A 234 -15.82 -1.25 8.86
C GLN A 234 -15.32 -2.58 8.30
N SER A 235 -15.03 -3.53 9.19
CA SER A 235 -14.48 -4.84 8.87
C SER A 235 -15.41 -6.01 9.20
N SER A 236 -16.73 -5.76 9.40
CA SER A 236 -17.71 -6.82 9.60
C SER A 236 -17.80 -7.77 8.40
N ALA A 237 -18.38 -8.94 8.57
CA ALA A 237 -18.57 -9.90 7.49
C ALA A 237 -19.35 -9.29 6.31
N GLU A 238 -20.37 -8.49 6.61
CA GLU A 238 -21.20 -7.79 5.63
C GLU A 238 -20.40 -6.72 4.88
N ALA A 239 -19.58 -5.93 5.59
CA ALA A 239 -18.73 -4.91 5.00
C ALA A 239 -17.69 -5.52 4.06
N ARG A 240 -17.07 -6.63 4.48
CA ARG A 240 -16.12 -7.38 3.64
C ARG A 240 -16.78 -7.99 2.41
N ALA A 241 -17.95 -8.57 2.56
CA ALA A 241 -18.72 -9.13 1.42
C ALA A 241 -19.12 -8.02 0.42
N ALA A 242 -19.55 -6.86 0.93
CA ALA A 242 -19.89 -5.71 0.10
C ALA A 242 -18.66 -5.16 -0.65
N LEU A 243 -17.49 -5.14 -0.02
CA LEU A 243 -16.23 -4.75 -0.65
C LEU A 243 -15.83 -5.74 -1.76
N ALA A 244 -15.77 -7.03 -1.43
CA ALA A 244 -15.38 -8.06 -2.39
C ALA A 244 -16.31 -8.14 -3.61
N GLY A 245 -17.61 -7.93 -3.41
CA GLY A 245 -18.62 -7.95 -4.46
C GLY A 245 -18.49 -6.85 -5.52
N GLN A 246 -17.63 -5.84 -5.31
CA GLN A 246 -17.40 -4.77 -6.27
C GLN A 246 -16.44 -5.17 -7.41
N PHE A 247 -15.61 -6.19 -7.21
CA PHE A 247 -14.59 -6.63 -8.17
C PHE A 247 -15.17 -7.65 -9.17
N THR A 248 -16.14 -7.20 -9.95
CA THR A 248 -16.96 -8.09 -10.81
C THR A 248 -16.24 -8.66 -12.03
N SER A 249 -15.11 -8.07 -12.43
CA SER A 249 -14.29 -8.53 -13.57
C SER A 249 -13.02 -9.27 -13.14
N ALA A 250 -12.69 -9.28 -11.85
CA ALA A 250 -11.52 -9.98 -11.34
C ALA A 250 -11.73 -11.51 -11.41
N PRO A 251 -10.76 -12.29 -11.91
CA PRO A 251 -10.90 -13.73 -12.02
C PRO A 251 -10.96 -14.43 -10.66
N THR A 252 -10.33 -13.82 -9.66
CA THR A 252 -10.34 -14.30 -8.26
C THR A 252 -10.33 -13.11 -7.33
N VAL A 253 -11.18 -13.15 -6.30
CA VAL A 253 -11.18 -12.17 -5.21
C VAL A 253 -11.03 -12.92 -3.89
N ARG A 254 -9.89 -12.70 -3.23
CA ARG A 254 -9.66 -13.15 -1.86
C ARG A 254 -10.02 -11.99 -0.93
N MET A 255 -10.85 -12.22 0.08
CA MET A 255 -11.21 -11.22 1.08
C MET A 255 -11.01 -11.78 2.48
N ASP A 256 -10.02 -11.25 3.19
CA ASP A 256 -9.63 -11.69 4.52
C ASP A 256 -9.88 -10.62 5.59
N GLN A 257 -10.10 -11.07 6.83
CA GLN A 257 -9.95 -10.26 8.03
C GLN A 257 -8.70 -10.71 8.77
N PHE A 258 -7.81 -9.77 9.10
CA PHE A 258 -6.66 -10.07 9.92
C PHE A 258 -6.97 -9.79 11.39
N SER A 259 -6.98 -10.84 12.20
CA SER A 259 -7.32 -10.76 13.63
C SER A 259 -6.21 -10.12 14.45
N HIS A 260 -6.59 -9.52 15.60
CA HIS A 260 -5.68 -8.90 16.55
C HIS A 260 -4.75 -7.84 15.93
N ALA A 261 -5.28 -7.03 15.04
CA ALA A 261 -4.56 -5.91 14.45
C ALA A 261 -5.47 -4.71 14.21
N GLY A 262 -4.89 -3.51 14.26
CA GLY A 262 -5.47 -2.27 13.79
C GLY A 262 -5.12 -1.99 12.34
N HIS A 263 -5.42 -0.78 11.86
CA HIS A 263 -5.28 -0.37 10.47
C HIS A 263 -3.89 -0.67 9.88
N SER A 264 -2.81 -0.34 10.59
CA SER A 264 -1.43 -0.63 10.16
C SER A 264 -0.98 -2.01 10.64
N ILE A 265 -1.45 -3.08 9.96
CA ILE A 265 -1.24 -4.50 10.35
C ILE A 265 0.25 -4.82 10.57
N GLU A 266 1.13 -4.24 9.78
CA GLU A 266 2.58 -4.45 9.79
C GLU A 266 3.26 -3.96 11.09
N LEU A 267 2.56 -3.15 11.89
CA LEU A 267 3.03 -2.66 13.19
C LEU A 267 2.49 -3.48 14.39
N HIS A 268 1.76 -4.59 14.14
CA HIS A 268 1.18 -5.44 15.16
C HIS A 268 1.94 -6.76 15.34
N HIS A 269 1.68 -7.49 16.40
CA HIS A 269 2.34 -8.77 16.69
C HIS A 269 2.21 -9.80 15.57
N GLY A 270 1.12 -9.74 14.80
CA GLY A 270 0.86 -10.60 13.65
C GLY A 270 1.57 -10.23 12.36
N ALA A 271 2.37 -9.17 12.31
CA ALA A 271 2.97 -8.60 11.10
C ALA A 271 3.62 -9.64 10.19
N ARG A 272 4.50 -10.50 10.74
CA ARG A 272 5.13 -11.58 9.97
C ARG A 272 4.11 -12.51 9.30
N ALA A 273 3.09 -12.93 10.03
CA ALA A 273 2.06 -13.81 9.48
C ALA A 273 1.27 -13.13 8.37
N TYR A 274 1.04 -11.82 8.51
CA TYR A 274 0.40 -11.02 7.48
C TYR A 274 1.27 -10.92 6.22
N VAL A 275 2.53 -10.54 6.34
CA VAL A 275 3.46 -10.46 5.20
C VAL A 275 3.58 -11.82 4.48
N LEU A 276 3.60 -12.94 5.21
CA LEU A 276 3.59 -14.27 4.59
C LEU A 276 2.30 -14.56 3.82
N ARG A 277 1.13 -14.03 4.22
CA ARG A 277 -0.12 -14.13 3.44
C ARG A 277 -0.06 -13.31 2.16
N GLN A 278 0.51 -12.10 2.21
CA GLN A 278 0.76 -11.27 1.02
C GLN A 278 1.65 -12.03 0.03
N LEU A 279 2.77 -12.58 0.50
CA LEU A 279 3.72 -13.32 -0.34
C LEU A 279 3.15 -14.65 -0.86
N ALA A 280 2.27 -15.31 -0.12
CA ALA A 280 1.54 -16.47 -0.62
C ALA A 280 0.61 -16.10 -1.79
N PHE A 281 -0.09 -14.97 -1.72
CA PHE A 281 -0.88 -14.47 -2.84
C PHE A 281 0.01 -14.09 -4.04
N VAL A 282 1.14 -13.43 -3.79
CA VAL A 282 2.14 -13.13 -4.85
C VAL A 282 2.56 -14.42 -5.56
N GLU A 283 2.88 -15.47 -4.80
CA GLU A 283 3.25 -16.78 -5.36
C GLU A 283 2.13 -17.34 -6.25
N GLU A 284 0.89 -17.33 -5.78
CA GLU A 284 -0.27 -17.81 -6.54
C GLU A 284 -0.48 -17.04 -7.86
N CYS A 285 -0.21 -15.72 -7.87
CA CYS A 285 -0.32 -14.90 -9.08
C CYS A 285 0.79 -15.19 -10.10
N LEU A 286 1.96 -15.66 -9.67
CA LEU A 286 3.15 -15.85 -10.50
C LEU A 286 3.39 -17.31 -10.90
N VAL A 287 2.60 -18.25 -10.40
CA VAL A 287 2.62 -19.65 -10.86
C VAL A 287 1.92 -19.70 -12.22
N PRO A 288 2.57 -20.32 -13.23
CA PRO A 288 1.99 -20.49 -14.58
C PRO A 288 0.71 -21.33 -14.58
#